data_d9afaaac533e7e19cd452d1bfd226bab
#
_entry.id   d9afaaac533e7e19cd452d1bfd226bab
#
_cell.length_a   1.000
_cell.length_b   1.000
_cell.length_c   1.000
_cell.angle_alpha   90.00
_cell.angle_beta   90.00
_cell.angle_gamma   90.00
#
_symmetry.space_group_name_H-M   'P 1'
#
loop_
_entity.id
_entity.type
_entity.pdbx_description
1 polymer ?
#
loop_
_entity_poly.entity_id
_entity_poly.type
_entity_poly.pdbx_seq_one_letter_code
_entity_poly.pdbx_strand_id
1 'polypeptide(L)'
;MGAAAAGGLLARSPSSPAKKLDRIGLETYAVRHAMAENPERTLAAVRAIGYTDVELLWSFNLFGRTPAQVAATLKNEGLRAPSCHMSAETIFVGWERSLEIAKVLGHEYLVVPDFEDWTKRTLDDWREWADRFNAAGAVARRGGIWLAFHNEAYHQKPIDGQIPFDVFISRLDPSVTRLQLDVGNMLVGGGDPMQYLQKYPDRFWLFHLKDAVPDRSHDTGLGKGIFDFKKFLASVPALEQKPAYVEQETAKDAAGDLADARANFEYLHALEF
;
A
#
# COMPACT_ATOMS: atom_id res chain seq x y z
N MET A 1 -43.70 -47.32 28.82
CA MET A 1 -42.51 -47.23 27.94
C MET A 1 -42.26 -45.77 27.71
N GLY A 2 -41.33 -45.18 28.46
CA GLY A 2 -40.97 -43.78 28.38
C GLY A 2 -39.75 -43.63 27.48
N ALA A 3 -39.84 -42.82 26.42
CA ALA A 3 -38.75 -42.43 25.59
C ALA A 3 -38.08 -41.18 26.16
N ALA A 4 -36.85 -41.30 26.62
CA ALA A 4 -36.03 -40.17 27.04
C ALA A 4 -35.42 -39.50 25.78
N ALA A 5 -35.74 -38.22 25.55
CA ALA A 5 -35.13 -37.43 24.54
C ALA A 5 -33.76 -36.90 25.06
N ALA A 6 -32.66 -37.38 24.46
CA ALA A 6 -31.34 -36.87 24.73
C ALA A 6 -31.14 -35.56 23.96
N GLY A 7 -31.21 -34.43 24.67
CA GLY A 7 -30.84 -33.11 24.14
C GLY A 7 -29.33 -32.98 24.02
N GLY A 8 -28.80 -33.11 22.77
CA GLY A 8 -27.40 -32.84 22.51
C GLY A 8 -27.09 -31.31 22.62
N LEU A 9 -26.31 -30.92 23.63
CA LEU A 9 -25.69 -29.61 23.68
C LEU A 9 -24.64 -29.54 22.52
N LEU A 10 -24.92 -28.77 21.50
CA LEU A 10 -23.91 -28.35 20.53
C LEU A 10 -22.91 -27.44 21.25
N ALA A 11 -21.75 -27.98 21.54
CA ALA A 11 -20.62 -27.19 22.04
C ALA A 11 -20.26 -26.15 20.97
N ARG A 12 -20.47 -24.88 21.27
CA ARG A 12 -19.92 -23.77 20.47
C ARG A 12 -18.41 -23.90 20.52
N SER A 13 -17.77 -24.09 19.36
CA SER A 13 -16.32 -23.95 19.23
C SER A 13 -15.92 -22.56 19.73
N PRO A 14 -14.84 -22.42 20.51
CA PRO A 14 -14.36 -21.12 20.92
C PRO A 14 -14.06 -20.30 19.66
N SER A 15 -14.65 -19.12 19.55
CA SER A 15 -14.29 -18.16 18.51
C SER A 15 -12.81 -17.82 18.66
N SER A 16 -12.05 -17.90 17.57
CA SER A 16 -10.68 -17.40 17.57
C SER A 16 -10.67 -15.96 18.11
N PRO A 17 -9.66 -15.57 18.92
CA PRO A 17 -9.57 -14.21 19.40
C PRO A 17 -9.56 -13.24 18.21
N ALA A 18 -10.27 -12.13 18.33
CA ALA A 18 -10.29 -11.08 17.32
C ALA A 18 -8.86 -10.58 17.09
N LYS A 19 -8.48 -10.43 15.81
CA LYS A 19 -7.16 -9.91 15.42
C LYS A 19 -7.22 -8.40 15.27
N LYS A 20 -6.08 -7.74 15.43
CA LYS A 20 -5.85 -6.33 15.13
C LYS A 20 -4.62 -6.20 14.25
N LEU A 21 -4.47 -5.05 13.60
CA LEU A 21 -3.20 -4.72 12.94
C LEU A 21 -2.14 -4.48 14.02
N ASP A 22 -1.07 -5.27 13.99
CA ASP A 22 0.07 -5.09 14.90
C ASP A 22 0.86 -3.81 14.56
N ARG A 23 0.88 -3.45 13.30
CA ARG A 23 1.56 -2.27 12.76
C ARG A 23 0.65 -1.56 11.79
N ILE A 24 0.56 -0.25 11.94
CA ILE A 24 -0.16 0.64 11.05
C ILE A 24 0.84 1.60 10.45
N GLY A 25 0.94 1.59 9.13
CA GLY A 25 1.79 2.48 8.35
C GLY A 25 1.01 3.68 7.82
N LEU A 26 1.76 4.72 7.41
CA LEU A 26 1.24 5.90 6.72
C LEU A 26 2.03 6.14 5.45
N GLU A 27 1.36 6.28 4.32
CA GLU A 27 1.95 6.84 3.09
C GLU A 27 2.21 8.33 3.30
N THR A 28 3.43 8.80 3.05
CA THR A 28 3.78 10.21 3.31
C THR A 28 3.13 11.20 2.35
N TYR A 29 2.50 10.73 1.27
CA TYR A 29 1.64 11.55 0.42
C TYR A 29 0.39 12.03 1.16
N ALA A 30 -0.16 11.23 2.04
CA ALA A 30 -1.30 11.61 2.89
C ALA A 30 -0.98 12.83 3.80
N VAL A 31 0.29 13.08 4.07
CA VAL A 31 0.76 14.22 4.88
C VAL A 31 1.71 15.14 4.10
N ARG A 32 1.56 15.20 2.77
CA ARG A 32 2.46 15.90 1.86
C ARG A 32 2.60 17.39 2.13
N HIS A 33 1.52 18.08 2.56
CA HIS A 33 1.59 19.50 2.89
C HIS A 33 2.43 19.73 4.15
N ALA A 34 2.20 18.93 5.19
CA ALA A 34 2.99 19.00 6.41
C ALA A 34 4.46 18.58 6.18
N MET A 35 4.70 17.56 5.35
CA MET A 35 6.05 17.13 4.95
C MET A 35 6.78 18.25 4.17
N ALA A 36 6.09 18.96 3.30
CA ALA A 36 6.68 20.09 2.57
C ALA A 36 7.08 21.26 3.49
N GLU A 37 6.35 21.49 4.57
CA GLU A 37 6.70 22.51 5.56
C GLU A 37 7.90 22.11 6.41
N ASN A 38 7.87 20.91 7.00
CA ASN A 38 8.95 20.41 7.86
C ASN A 38 8.87 18.89 8.02
N PRO A 39 9.67 18.12 7.27
CA PRO A 39 9.64 16.64 7.31
C PRO A 39 9.92 16.06 8.70
N GLU A 40 10.89 16.61 9.44
CA GLU A 40 11.28 16.09 10.75
C GLU A 40 10.14 16.23 11.76
N ARG A 41 9.53 17.42 11.81
CA ARG A 41 8.39 17.71 12.68
C ARG A 41 7.17 16.86 12.30
N THR A 42 6.96 16.65 11.01
CA THR A 42 5.84 15.84 10.52
C THR A 42 6.02 14.38 10.89
N LEU A 43 7.21 13.80 10.69
CA LEU A 43 7.49 12.42 11.08
C LEU A 43 7.36 12.22 12.61
N ALA A 44 7.82 13.19 13.42
CA ALA A 44 7.60 13.17 14.86
C ALA A 44 6.09 13.20 15.22
N ALA A 45 5.28 14.02 14.54
CA ALA A 45 3.83 14.06 14.73
C ALA A 45 3.15 12.75 14.29
N VAL A 46 3.53 12.16 13.17
CA VAL A 46 3.06 10.85 12.70
C VAL A 46 3.35 9.77 13.73
N ARG A 47 4.56 9.75 14.28
CA ARG A 47 4.91 8.82 15.37
C ARG A 47 4.09 9.07 16.63
N ALA A 48 3.88 10.33 17.01
CA ALA A 48 3.07 10.70 18.19
C ALA A 48 1.57 10.35 18.04
N ILE A 49 1.05 10.27 16.81
CA ILE A 49 -0.29 9.74 16.52
C ILE A 49 -0.35 8.25 16.86
N GLY A 50 0.71 7.50 16.59
CA GLY A 50 0.80 6.06 16.87
C GLY A 50 1.31 5.21 15.72
N TYR A 51 1.51 5.78 14.53
CA TYR A 51 2.06 5.05 13.40
C TYR A 51 3.45 4.48 13.70
N THR A 52 3.73 3.30 13.16
CA THR A 52 5.00 2.61 13.36
C THR A 52 5.85 2.56 12.09
N ASP A 53 5.20 2.60 10.96
CA ASP A 53 5.81 2.51 9.64
C ASP A 53 5.39 3.71 8.78
N VAL A 54 6.25 4.11 7.87
CA VAL A 54 5.92 5.09 6.82
C VAL A 54 6.35 4.54 5.46
N GLU A 55 5.61 4.89 4.43
CA GLU A 55 6.05 4.76 3.05
C GLU A 55 6.53 6.11 2.56
N LEU A 56 7.78 6.17 2.07
CA LEU A 56 8.40 7.44 1.68
C LEU A 56 8.09 7.78 0.22
N LEU A 57 8.23 9.07 -0.11
CA LEU A 57 8.09 9.58 -1.48
C LEU A 57 9.44 10.01 -2.03
N TRP A 58 10.08 9.17 -2.82
CA TRP A 58 11.30 9.55 -3.55
C TRP A 58 11.00 10.52 -4.70
N SER A 59 9.81 10.43 -5.29
CA SER A 59 9.35 11.37 -6.32
C SER A 59 9.31 12.83 -5.84
N PHE A 60 9.22 13.06 -4.54
CA PHE A 60 9.32 14.38 -3.92
C PHE A 60 10.74 14.71 -3.46
N ASN A 61 11.75 14.03 -4.00
CA ASN A 61 13.16 14.21 -3.63
C ASN A 61 13.38 14.17 -2.10
N LEU A 62 12.70 13.24 -1.42
CA LEU A 62 12.73 13.09 0.04
C LEU A 62 12.48 14.44 0.77
N PHE A 63 11.63 15.29 0.19
CA PHE A 63 11.33 16.64 0.69
C PHE A 63 12.59 17.50 0.95
N GLY A 64 13.59 17.37 0.06
CA GLY A 64 14.84 18.12 0.11
C GLY A 64 15.86 17.60 1.13
N ARG A 65 15.69 16.39 1.64
CA ARG A 65 16.63 15.75 2.59
C ARG A 65 17.51 14.73 1.88
N THR A 66 18.72 14.55 2.39
CA THR A 66 19.57 13.43 1.99
C THR A 66 19.05 12.12 2.60
N PRO A 67 19.32 10.97 1.98
CA PRO A 67 18.96 9.67 2.55
C PRO A 67 19.47 9.47 4.00
N ALA A 68 20.69 9.94 4.30
CA ALA A 68 21.25 9.86 5.63
C ALA A 68 20.49 10.70 6.67
N GLN A 69 20.02 11.89 6.28
CA GLN A 69 19.20 12.73 7.15
C GLN A 69 17.85 12.07 7.43
N VAL A 70 17.19 11.55 6.39
CA VAL A 70 15.92 10.83 6.56
C VAL A 70 16.09 9.61 7.45
N ALA A 71 17.12 8.79 7.21
CA ALA A 71 17.41 7.61 8.04
C ALA A 71 17.66 7.99 9.52
N ALA A 72 18.36 9.10 9.77
CA ALA A 72 18.59 9.60 11.13
C ALA A 72 17.26 10.03 11.79
N THR A 73 16.40 10.76 11.07
CA THR A 73 15.09 11.17 11.58
C THR A 73 14.20 9.96 11.89
N LEU A 74 14.08 9.00 10.97
CA LEU A 74 13.30 7.77 11.18
C LEU A 74 13.79 7.02 12.43
N LYS A 75 15.10 6.87 12.57
CA LYS A 75 15.70 6.21 13.74
C LYS A 75 15.40 6.96 15.04
N ASN A 76 15.52 8.28 15.05
CA ASN A 76 15.28 9.10 16.24
C ASN A 76 13.82 9.02 16.69
N GLU A 77 12.90 8.99 15.75
CA GLU A 77 11.46 8.89 16.02
C GLU A 77 11.00 7.44 16.25
N GLY A 78 11.84 6.43 16.02
CA GLY A 78 11.45 5.03 16.12
C GLY A 78 10.44 4.61 15.05
N LEU A 79 10.50 5.24 13.87
CA LEU A 79 9.74 4.88 12.68
C LEU A 79 10.57 3.94 11.78
N ARG A 80 9.90 3.03 11.09
CA ARG A 80 10.48 2.25 10.01
C ARG A 80 9.94 2.76 8.68
N ALA A 81 10.72 2.57 7.61
CA ALA A 81 10.29 2.86 6.25
C ALA A 81 10.50 1.63 5.35
N PRO A 82 9.66 0.58 5.45
CA PRO A 82 9.85 -0.64 4.67
C PRO A 82 9.74 -0.43 3.16
N SER A 83 9.07 0.63 2.70
CA SER A 83 8.87 0.93 1.30
C SER A 83 8.94 2.41 0.98
N CYS A 84 9.05 2.70 -0.31
CA CYS A 84 8.86 4.04 -0.85
C CYS A 84 8.22 4.00 -2.24
N HIS A 85 7.49 5.05 -2.60
CA HIS A 85 7.09 5.34 -3.96
C HIS A 85 8.21 6.06 -4.72
N MET A 86 8.51 5.60 -5.92
CA MET A 86 9.51 6.18 -6.82
C MET A 86 8.99 6.28 -8.25
N SER A 87 9.55 7.18 -9.06
CA SER A 87 9.19 7.27 -10.47
C SER A 87 9.65 6.02 -11.24
N ALA A 88 8.90 5.65 -12.28
CA ALA A 88 9.26 4.52 -13.15
C ALA A 88 10.61 4.71 -13.83
N GLU A 89 11.02 5.94 -14.14
CA GLU A 89 12.31 6.26 -14.73
C GLU A 89 13.49 5.75 -13.89
N THR A 90 13.32 5.67 -12.57
CA THR A 90 14.34 5.21 -11.62
C THR A 90 14.87 3.81 -11.97
N ILE A 91 14.07 2.93 -12.57
CA ILE A 91 14.52 1.59 -12.96
C ILE A 91 15.47 1.58 -14.17
N PHE A 92 15.57 2.71 -14.91
CA PHE A 92 16.44 2.86 -16.07
C PHE A 92 17.65 3.74 -15.76
N VAL A 93 17.48 4.74 -14.88
CA VAL A 93 18.50 5.74 -14.61
C VAL A 93 18.97 5.62 -13.16
N GLY A 94 20.18 5.10 -12.97
CA GLY A 94 20.80 5.01 -11.65
C GLY A 94 20.21 3.92 -10.75
N TRP A 95 19.72 2.82 -11.34
CA TRP A 95 19.05 1.75 -10.60
C TRP A 95 19.89 1.17 -9.46
N GLU A 96 21.17 0.86 -9.71
CA GLU A 96 22.08 0.33 -8.69
C GLU A 96 22.27 1.33 -7.53
N ARG A 97 22.39 2.62 -7.85
CA ARG A 97 22.48 3.67 -6.83
C ARG A 97 21.19 3.76 -6.01
N SER A 98 20.05 3.60 -6.65
CA SER A 98 18.75 3.58 -5.95
C SER A 98 18.64 2.41 -4.99
N LEU A 99 19.16 1.24 -5.37
CA LEU A 99 19.20 0.08 -4.48
C LEU A 99 20.12 0.32 -3.26
N GLU A 100 21.25 1.02 -3.43
CA GLU A 100 22.11 1.40 -2.30
C GLU A 100 21.40 2.42 -1.37
N ILE A 101 20.70 3.40 -1.92
CA ILE A 101 19.90 4.36 -1.13
C ILE A 101 18.80 3.62 -0.36
N ALA A 102 18.13 2.66 -0.98
CA ALA A 102 17.10 1.85 -0.34
C ALA A 102 17.65 1.11 0.90
N LYS A 103 18.86 0.57 0.80
CA LYS A 103 19.52 -0.08 1.95
C LYS A 103 19.81 0.90 3.09
N VAL A 104 20.26 2.12 2.76
CA VAL A 104 20.49 3.18 3.76
C VAL A 104 19.23 3.53 4.52
N LEU A 105 18.08 3.57 3.82
CA LEU A 105 16.77 3.91 4.38
C LEU A 105 16.07 2.71 5.03
N GLY A 106 16.60 1.49 4.84
CA GLY A 106 16.00 0.27 5.38
C GLY A 106 14.79 -0.22 4.59
N HIS A 107 14.68 0.16 3.29
CA HIS A 107 13.59 -0.31 2.45
C HIS A 107 13.73 -1.79 2.07
N GLU A 108 12.63 -2.50 2.18
CA GLU A 108 12.46 -3.87 1.69
C GLU A 108 11.82 -3.88 0.29
N TYR A 109 11.08 -2.81 -0.01
CA TYR A 109 10.33 -2.63 -1.26
C TYR A 109 10.60 -1.26 -1.88
N LEU A 110 10.78 -1.26 -3.20
CA LEU A 110 10.73 -0.06 -4.03
C LEU A 110 9.49 -0.16 -4.91
N VAL A 111 8.57 0.78 -4.78
CA VAL A 111 7.24 0.72 -5.42
C VAL A 111 7.17 1.77 -6.52
N VAL A 112 6.76 1.36 -7.71
CA VAL A 112 6.41 2.25 -8.82
C VAL A 112 4.90 2.43 -8.80
N PRO A 113 4.37 3.64 -8.54
CA PRO A 113 2.93 3.85 -8.50
C PRO A 113 2.31 3.90 -9.89
N ASP A 114 3.03 4.39 -10.87
CA ASP A 114 2.51 4.58 -12.22
C ASP A 114 3.64 4.71 -13.27
N PHE A 115 3.25 4.59 -14.52
CA PHE A 115 4.09 4.83 -15.69
C PHE A 115 3.70 6.15 -16.36
N GLU A 116 4.63 6.74 -17.12
CA GLU A 116 4.36 7.94 -17.92
C GLU A 116 3.23 7.69 -18.93
N ASP A 117 2.29 8.63 -19.06
CA ASP A 117 1.09 8.49 -19.88
C ASP A 117 1.36 8.05 -21.33
N TRP A 118 2.45 8.54 -21.92
CA TRP A 118 2.81 8.21 -23.30
C TRP A 118 3.33 6.78 -23.46
N THR A 119 3.68 6.10 -22.37
CA THR A 119 4.24 4.74 -22.37
C THR A 119 3.24 3.66 -21.95
N LYS A 120 1.96 4.00 -21.77
CA LYS A 120 0.91 3.08 -21.31
C LYS A 120 -0.39 3.19 -22.11
N ARG A 121 -0.31 3.59 -23.38
CA ARG A 121 -1.48 3.84 -24.23
C ARG A 121 -2.09 2.59 -24.83
N THR A 122 -1.30 1.56 -25.03
CA THR A 122 -1.71 0.30 -25.64
C THR A 122 -1.43 -0.87 -24.71
N LEU A 123 -2.09 -2.00 -24.94
CA LEU A 123 -1.81 -3.22 -24.17
C LEU A 123 -0.37 -3.74 -24.39
N ASP A 124 0.24 -3.44 -25.54
CA ASP A 124 1.64 -3.81 -25.79
C ASP A 124 2.60 -2.98 -24.96
N ASP A 125 2.31 -1.70 -24.72
CA ASP A 125 3.07 -0.88 -23.77
C ASP A 125 3.07 -1.51 -22.38
N TRP A 126 1.92 -1.98 -21.90
CA TRP A 126 1.80 -2.64 -20.59
C TRP A 126 2.60 -3.97 -20.53
N ARG A 127 2.62 -4.73 -21.62
CA ARG A 127 3.43 -5.94 -21.72
C ARG A 127 4.93 -5.62 -21.70
N GLU A 128 5.34 -4.59 -22.43
CA GLU A 128 6.74 -4.13 -22.46
C GLU A 128 7.18 -3.64 -21.06
N TRP A 129 6.33 -2.89 -20.37
CA TRP A 129 6.60 -2.48 -18.98
C TRP A 129 6.74 -3.69 -18.05
N ALA A 130 5.93 -4.71 -18.20
CA ALA A 130 6.07 -5.92 -17.39
C ALA A 130 7.41 -6.61 -17.61
N ASP A 131 7.90 -6.68 -18.86
CA ASP A 131 9.21 -7.27 -19.17
C ASP A 131 10.35 -6.44 -18.56
N ARG A 132 10.29 -5.11 -18.68
CA ARG A 132 11.26 -4.20 -18.07
C ARG A 132 11.22 -4.31 -16.53
N PHE A 133 10.04 -4.42 -15.97
CA PHE A 133 9.81 -4.57 -14.54
C PHE A 133 10.42 -5.88 -14.02
N ASN A 134 10.22 -6.99 -14.73
CA ASN A 134 10.82 -8.28 -14.41
C ASN A 134 12.37 -8.20 -14.42
N ALA A 135 12.94 -7.56 -15.43
CA ALA A 135 14.39 -7.39 -15.54
C ALA A 135 14.95 -6.56 -14.37
N ALA A 136 14.34 -5.42 -14.06
CA ALA A 136 14.74 -4.57 -12.93
C ALA A 136 14.51 -5.27 -11.58
N GLY A 137 13.41 -6.00 -11.43
CA GLY A 137 13.09 -6.80 -10.25
C GLY A 137 14.13 -7.88 -9.99
N ALA A 138 14.62 -8.56 -11.04
CA ALA A 138 15.69 -9.54 -10.91
C ALA A 138 17.01 -8.93 -10.40
N VAL A 139 17.31 -7.68 -10.78
CA VAL A 139 18.45 -6.93 -10.23
C VAL A 139 18.24 -6.61 -8.76
N ALA A 140 17.06 -6.06 -8.40
CA ALA A 140 16.71 -5.70 -7.02
C ALA A 140 16.77 -6.91 -6.08
N ARG A 141 16.24 -8.07 -6.54
CA ARG A 141 16.22 -9.31 -5.74
C ARG A 141 17.61 -9.80 -5.35
N ARG A 142 18.61 -9.65 -6.21
CA ARG A 142 20.01 -9.97 -5.86
C ARG A 142 20.53 -9.08 -4.73
N GLY A 143 20.00 -7.86 -4.60
CA GLY A 143 20.28 -6.93 -3.50
C GLY A 143 19.45 -7.12 -2.25
N GLY A 144 18.51 -8.10 -2.25
CA GLY A 144 17.60 -8.35 -1.13
C GLY A 144 16.35 -7.46 -1.11
N ILE A 145 16.13 -6.64 -2.16
CA ILE A 145 15.02 -5.70 -2.27
C ILE A 145 13.97 -6.25 -3.25
N TRP A 146 12.70 -5.97 -3.01
CA TRP A 146 11.62 -6.26 -3.93
C TRP A 146 11.26 -5.01 -4.74
N LEU A 147 11.12 -5.17 -6.05
CA LEU A 147 10.44 -4.19 -6.90
C LEU A 147 8.94 -4.50 -6.85
N ALA A 148 8.13 -3.49 -6.58
CA ALA A 148 6.68 -3.62 -6.52
C ALA A 148 5.98 -2.58 -7.39
N PHE A 149 4.75 -2.89 -7.82
CA PHE A 149 3.90 -1.98 -8.59
C PHE A 149 2.59 -1.75 -7.85
N HIS A 150 2.18 -0.49 -7.77
CA HIS A 150 0.93 -0.03 -7.17
C HIS A 150 -0.13 0.20 -8.24
N ASN A 151 -1.41 0.11 -7.89
CA ASN A 151 -2.49 0.40 -8.83
C ASN A 151 -3.08 1.80 -8.65
N GLU A 152 -3.18 2.52 -9.76
CA GLU A 152 -3.98 3.72 -9.88
C GLU A 152 -5.40 3.40 -10.36
N ALA A 153 -6.35 4.33 -10.12
CA ALA A 153 -7.75 4.14 -10.49
C ALA A 153 -7.94 3.89 -12.00
N TYR A 154 -7.22 4.62 -12.84
CA TYR A 154 -7.34 4.51 -14.29
C TYR A 154 -6.69 3.24 -14.88
N HIS A 155 -5.91 2.47 -14.11
CA HIS A 155 -5.42 1.16 -14.53
C HIS A 155 -6.55 0.13 -14.69
N GLN A 156 -7.74 0.44 -14.18
CA GLN A 156 -8.96 -0.36 -14.35
C GLN A 156 -9.77 0.01 -15.61
N LYS A 157 -9.37 1.05 -16.35
CA LYS A 157 -10.06 1.44 -17.58
C LYS A 157 -9.66 0.53 -18.73
N PRO A 158 -10.62 -0.17 -19.38
CA PRO A 158 -10.29 -1.10 -20.46
C PRO A 158 -9.60 -0.41 -21.65
N ILE A 159 -8.60 -1.07 -22.19
CA ILE A 159 -8.00 -0.80 -23.51
C ILE A 159 -8.33 -2.03 -24.36
N ASP A 160 -8.96 -1.83 -25.52
CA ASP A 160 -9.38 -2.91 -26.42
C ASP A 160 -10.12 -4.07 -25.70
N GLY A 161 -10.98 -3.72 -24.74
CA GLY A 161 -11.79 -4.66 -23.97
C GLY A 161 -11.05 -5.45 -22.88
N GLN A 162 -9.77 -5.18 -22.62
CA GLN A 162 -9.01 -5.81 -21.56
C GLN A 162 -8.56 -4.78 -20.51
N ILE A 163 -8.53 -5.18 -19.24
CA ILE A 163 -8.02 -4.34 -18.15
C ILE A 163 -6.48 -4.33 -18.21
N PRO A 164 -5.84 -3.17 -18.38
CA PRO A 164 -4.39 -3.05 -18.48
C PRO A 164 -3.65 -3.63 -17.25
N PHE A 165 -4.19 -3.41 -16.07
CA PHE A 165 -3.62 -3.96 -14.83
C PHE A 165 -3.59 -5.50 -14.83
N ASP A 166 -4.64 -6.15 -15.32
CA ASP A 166 -4.68 -7.61 -15.47
C ASP A 166 -3.62 -8.11 -16.48
N VAL A 167 -3.47 -7.40 -17.60
CA VAL A 167 -2.46 -7.72 -18.61
C VAL A 167 -1.06 -7.61 -18.02
N PHE A 168 -0.80 -6.55 -17.27
CA PHE A 168 0.48 -6.34 -16.57
C PHE A 168 0.76 -7.45 -15.56
N ILE A 169 -0.18 -7.73 -14.64
CA ILE A 169 -0.01 -8.77 -13.61
C ILE A 169 0.26 -10.14 -14.23
N SER A 170 -0.46 -10.48 -15.31
CA SER A 170 -0.34 -11.79 -15.96
C SER A 170 1.06 -12.06 -16.54
N ARG A 171 1.83 -11.01 -16.84
CA ARG A 171 3.17 -11.08 -17.42
C ARG A 171 4.29 -10.89 -16.39
N LEU A 172 3.97 -10.38 -15.20
CA LEU A 172 4.95 -10.21 -14.13
C LEU A 172 5.42 -11.54 -13.55
N ASP A 173 6.72 -11.68 -13.36
CA ASP A 173 7.33 -12.83 -12.68
C ASP A 173 7.21 -12.66 -11.15
N PRO A 174 6.44 -13.53 -10.47
CA PRO A 174 6.25 -13.46 -9.01
C PRO A 174 7.51 -13.76 -8.20
N SER A 175 8.55 -14.32 -8.80
CA SER A 175 9.80 -14.61 -8.10
C SER A 175 10.67 -13.36 -7.92
N VAL A 176 10.43 -12.30 -8.70
CA VAL A 176 11.23 -11.08 -8.69
C VAL A 176 10.43 -9.80 -8.49
N THR A 177 9.09 -9.86 -8.59
CA THR A 177 8.20 -8.69 -8.44
C THR A 177 7.09 -8.95 -7.44
N ARG A 178 6.57 -7.87 -6.85
CA ARG A 178 5.42 -7.85 -5.94
C ARG A 178 4.40 -6.81 -6.41
N LEU A 179 3.23 -6.81 -5.79
CA LEU A 179 2.19 -5.81 -6.01
C LEU A 179 1.81 -5.15 -4.69
N GLN A 180 1.50 -3.87 -4.78
CA GLN A 180 0.83 -3.10 -3.75
C GLN A 180 -0.61 -2.87 -4.21
N LEU A 181 -1.58 -3.24 -3.38
CA LEU A 181 -3.00 -3.01 -3.67
C LEU A 181 -3.48 -1.76 -2.95
N ASP A 182 -3.78 -0.71 -3.70
CA ASP A 182 -4.58 0.40 -3.22
C ASP A 182 -6.05 0.07 -3.37
N VAL A 183 -6.74 -0.14 -2.24
CA VAL A 183 -8.15 -0.54 -2.25
C VAL A 183 -9.06 0.60 -2.69
N GLY A 184 -8.73 1.85 -2.35
CA GLY A 184 -9.50 3.03 -2.73
C GLY A 184 -9.38 3.34 -4.22
N ASN A 185 -8.16 3.37 -4.76
CA ASN A 185 -7.94 3.56 -6.19
C ASN A 185 -8.60 2.44 -7.02
N MET A 186 -8.56 1.20 -6.52
CA MET A 186 -9.26 0.09 -7.16
C MET A 186 -10.77 0.35 -7.22
N LEU A 187 -11.38 0.79 -6.11
CA LEU A 187 -12.82 1.12 -6.04
C LEU A 187 -13.18 2.29 -6.96
N VAL A 188 -12.42 3.38 -6.93
CA VAL A 188 -12.61 4.56 -7.78
C VAL A 188 -12.49 4.19 -9.26
N GLY A 189 -11.57 3.28 -9.60
CA GLY A 189 -11.42 2.75 -10.95
C GLY A 189 -12.54 1.82 -11.42
N GLY A 190 -13.47 1.44 -10.52
CA GLY A 190 -14.57 0.53 -10.81
C GLY A 190 -14.25 -0.95 -10.63
N GLY A 191 -13.06 -1.27 -10.12
CA GLY A 191 -12.64 -2.62 -9.75
C GLY A 191 -13.17 -3.06 -8.38
N ASP A 192 -12.86 -4.29 -8.01
CA ASP A 192 -13.20 -4.88 -6.71
C ASP A 192 -11.94 -5.44 -6.03
N PRO A 193 -11.45 -4.80 -4.95
CA PRO A 193 -10.25 -5.25 -4.24
C PRO A 193 -10.33 -6.69 -3.73
N MET A 194 -11.52 -7.13 -3.30
CA MET A 194 -11.73 -8.50 -2.82
C MET A 194 -11.59 -9.54 -3.94
N GLN A 195 -12.11 -9.22 -5.13
CA GLN A 195 -11.95 -10.09 -6.30
C GLN A 195 -10.48 -10.18 -6.72
N TYR A 196 -9.74 -9.05 -6.70
CA TYR A 196 -8.30 -9.04 -7.01
C TYR A 196 -7.49 -9.85 -6.02
N LEU A 197 -7.76 -9.72 -4.72
CA LEU A 197 -7.11 -10.51 -3.68
C LEU A 197 -7.36 -12.02 -3.87
N GLN A 198 -8.58 -12.42 -4.26
CA GLN A 198 -8.93 -13.81 -4.55
C GLN A 198 -8.32 -14.33 -5.85
N LYS A 199 -8.30 -13.50 -6.90
CA LYS A 199 -7.75 -13.84 -8.22
C LYS A 199 -6.23 -14.00 -8.19
N TYR A 200 -5.56 -13.23 -7.33
CA TYR A 200 -4.10 -13.17 -7.24
C TYR A 200 -3.61 -13.27 -5.79
N PRO A 201 -3.88 -14.38 -5.06
CA PRO A 201 -3.74 -14.45 -3.60
C PRO A 201 -2.31 -14.22 -3.08
N ASP A 202 -1.29 -14.59 -3.87
CA ASP A 202 0.11 -14.51 -3.47
C ASP A 202 0.86 -13.35 -4.14
N ARG A 203 0.15 -12.43 -4.81
CA ARG A 203 0.79 -11.34 -5.54
C ARG A 203 0.86 -10.04 -4.73
N PHE A 204 -0.15 -9.77 -3.88
CA PHE A 204 -0.23 -8.54 -3.10
C PHE A 204 0.50 -8.70 -1.77
N TRP A 205 1.57 -7.91 -1.62
CA TRP A 205 2.46 -7.92 -0.46
C TRP A 205 2.46 -6.61 0.32
N LEU A 206 1.92 -5.55 -0.26
CA LEU A 206 1.73 -4.26 0.37
C LEU A 206 0.31 -3.79 0.11
N PHE A 207 -0.22 -2.95 0.99
CA PHE A 207 -1.58 -2.43 0.87
C PHE A 207 -1.62 -0.94 1.18
N HIS A 208 -2.36 -0.18 0.34
CA HIS A 208 -2.87 1.12 0.69
C HIS A 208 -4.30 0.96 1.18
N LEU A 209 -4.51 1.33 2.44
CA LEU A 209 -5.82 1.38 3.08
C LEU A 209 -6.39 2.77 2.81
N LYS A 210 -7.18 2.88 1.77
CA LYS A 210 -7.83 4.09 1.28
C LYS A 210 -9.31 3.77 1.09
N ASP A 211 -10.23 4.58 1.62
CA ASP A 211 -11.67 4.38 1.46
C ASP A 211 -12.21 5.26 0.32
N ALA A 212 -13.37 4.94 -0.21
CA ALA A 212 -13.99 5.69 -1.28
C ALA A 212 -15.43 6.07 -0.93
N VAL A 213 -15.86 7.26 -1.37
CA VAL A 213 -17.25 7.70 -1.22
C VAL A 213 -18.22 6.78 -1.99
N PRO A 214 -19.53 6.78 -1.66
CA PRO A 214 -20.50 5.84 -2.25
C PRO A 214 -20.60 5.87 -3.78
N ASP A 215 -20.42 7.01 -4.39
CA ASP A 215 -20.42 7.16 -5.86
C ASP A 215 -19.06 6.87 -6.51
N ARG A 216 -18.05 6.52 -5.71
CA ARG A 216 -16.68 6.20 -6.13
C ARG A 216 -15.97 7.32 -6.89
N SER A 217 -16.36 8.57 -6.67
CA SER A 217 -15.76 9.71 -7.36
C SER A 217 -14.40 10.13 -6.80
N HIS A 218 -14.16 9.86 -5.52
CA HIS A 218 -12.91 10.20 -4.82
C HIS A 218 -12.75 9.41 -3.50
N ASP A 219 -11.61 9.57 -2.86
CA ASP A 219 -11.32 8.98 -1.55
C ASP A 219 -11.96 9.74 -0.39
N THR A 220 -12.04 9.09 0.74
CA THR A 220 -12.52 9.66 2.02
C THR A 220 -11.81 9.02 3.20
N GLY A 221 -12.05 9.55 4.41
CA GLY A 221 -11.53 8.95 5.64
C GLY A 221 -11.99 7.51 5.85
N LEU A 222 -11.12 6.68 6.42
CA LEU A 222 -11.40 5.26 6.65
C LEU A 222 -12.64 5.05 7.52
N GLY A 223 -13.50 4.13 7.08
CA GLY A 223 -14.76 3.83 7.73
C GLY A 223 -15.87 4.86 7.48
N LYS A 224 -15.61 5.91 6.69
CA LYS A 224 -16.61 6.88 6.23
C LYS A 224 -17.11 6.61 4.81
N GLY A 225 -16.47 5.69 4.12
CA GLY A 225 -16.79 5.28 2.76
C GLY A 225 -17.55 3.96 2.68
N ILE A 226 -17.30 3.23 1.60
CA ILE A 226 -18.04 2.00 1.26
C ILE A 226 -17.25 0.71 1.51
N PHE A 227 -15.98 0.79 1.90
CA PHE A 227 -15.14 -0.39 1.95
C PHE A 227 -15.21 -1.10 3.31
N ASP A 228 -15.37 -2.42 3.27
CA ASP A 228 -15.37 -3.27 4.48
C ASP A 228 -13.93 -3.70 4.82
N PHE A 229 -13.20 -2.83 5.53
CA PHE A 229 -11.83 -3.10 5.97
C PHE A 229 -11.75 -4.32 6.89
N LYS A 230 -12.76 -4.56 7.73
CA LYS A 230 -12.79 -5.73 8.61
C LYS A 230 -12.74 -7.03 7.80
N LYS A 231 -13.63 -7.15 6.82
CA LYS A 231 -13.68 -8.32 5.93
C LYS A 231 -12.40 -8.45 5.11
N PHE A 232 -11.89 -7.34 4.58
CA PHE A 232 -10.69 -7.34 3.76
C PHE A 232 -9.47 -7.81 4.56
N LEU A 233 -9.18 -7.20 5.70
CA LEU A 233 -8.01 -7.52 6.53
C LEU A 233 -8.06 -8.98 7.04
N ALA A 234 -9.25 -9.47 7.40
CA ALA A 234 -9.45 -10.87 7.76
C ALA A 234 -9.16 -11.85 6.60
N SER A 235 -9.26 -11.38 5.35
CA SER A 235 -9.07 -12.20 4.14
C SER A 235 -7.63 -12.20 3.61
N VAL A 236 -6.76 -11.30 4.09
CA VAL A 236 -5.38 -11.21 3.62
C VAL A 236 -4.52 -12.30 4.27
N PRO A 237 -3.94 -13.23 3.47
CA PRO A 237 -3.06 -14.25 4.02
C PRO A 237 -1.77 -13.65 4.59
N ALA A 238 -1.34 -14.10 5.77
CA ALA A 238 -0.11 -13.67 6.43
C ALA A 238 0.02 -12.13 6.51
N LEU A 239 -1.09 -11.45 6.87
CA LEU A 239 -1.16 -9.99 6.94
C LEU A 239 -0.10 -9.38 7.86
N GLU A 240 0.26 -10.06 8.92
CA GLU A 240 1.30 -9.64 9.89
C GLU A 240 2.69 -9.45 9.26
N GLN A 241 2.92 -10.04 8.08
CA GLN A 241 4.17 -9.94 7.31
C GLN A 241 4.11 -8.87 6.21
N LYS A 242 2.95 -8.24 6.03
CA LYS A 242 2.67 -7.36 4.89
C LYS A 242 2.46 -5.93 5.36
N PRO A 243 3.28 -4.96 4.90
CA PRO A 243 3.06 -3.56 5.20
C PRO A 243 1.69 -3.08 4.70
N ALA A 244 0.97 -2.37 5.57
CA ALA A 244 -0.28 -1.72 5.24
C ALA A 244 -0.21 -0.25 5.65
N TYR A 245 -0.47 0.64 4.71
CA TYR A 245 -0.34 2.08 4.87
C TYR A 245 -1.68 2.75 4.70
N VAL A 246 -1.98 3.67 5.59
CA VAL A 246 -3.09 4.61 5.42
C VAL A 246 -2.74 5.60 4.33
N GLU A 247 -3.67 5.84 3.42
CA GLU A 247 -3.60 6.94 2.47
C GLU A 247 -4.96 7.62 2.36
N GLN A 248 -4.96 8.95 2.46
CA GLN A 248 -6.11 9.83 2.18
C GLN A 248 -5.56 11.12 1.59
N GLU A 249 -6.15 11.59 0.50
CA GLU A 249 -5.60 12.70 -0.29
C GLU A 249 -6.43 13.99 -0.21
N THR A 250 -7.54 13.96 0.50
CA THR A 250 -8.55 15.03 0.50
C THR A 250 -8.18 16.27 1.31
N ALA A 251 -7.19 16.20 2.20
CA ALA A 251 -6.69 17.35 2.95
C ALA A 251 -6.16 18.47 2.05
N LYS A 252 -6.30 19.73 2.50
CA LYS A 252 -5.92 20.92 1.72
C LYS A 252 -4.73 21.67 2.30
N ASP A 253 -4.31 21.30 3.49
CA ASP A 253 -3.19 21.94 4.20
C ASP A 253 -2.57 20.99 5.22
N ALA A 254 -1.47 21.41 5.84
CA ALA A 254 -0.72 20.62 6.81
C ALA A 254 -1.52 20.25 8.07
N ALA A 255 -2.44 21.10 8.51
CA ALA A 255 -3.27 20.82 9.68
C ALA A 255 -4.32 19.75 9.35
N GLY A 256 -4.92 19.83 8.17
CA GLY A 256 -5.83 18.83 7.63
C GLY A 256 -5.15 17.47 7.43
N ASP A 257 -3.94 17.45 6.87
CA ASP A 257 -3.13 16.22 6.72
C ASP A 257 -3.01 15.46 8.05
N LEU A 258 -2.59 16.15 9.11
CA LEU A 258 -2.37 15.52 10.41
C LEU A 258 -3.68 15.16 11.13
N ALA A 259 -4.76 15.93 10.90
CA ALA A 259 -6.08 15.61 11.43
C ALA A 259 -6.66 14.34 10.79
N ASP A 260 -6.56 14.22 9.45
CA ASP A 260 -6.99 13.05 8.70
C ASP A 260 -6.14 11.81 9.06
N ALA A 261 -4.82 11.97 9.14
CA ALA A 261 -3.94 10.88 9.57
C ALA A 261 -4.31 10.37 10.96
N ARG A 262 -4.64 11.25 11.92
CA ARG A 262 -5.07 10.86 13.26
C ARG A 262 -6.39 10.10 13.24
N ALA A 263 -7.40 10.62 12.54
CA ALA A 263 -8.71 9.99 12.46
C ALA A 263 -8.65 8.59 11.85
N ASN A 264 -7.85 8.42 10.78
CA ASN A 264 -7.66 7.14 10.12
C ASN A 264 -6.88 6.14 11.00
N PHE A 265 -5.88 6.62 11.74
CA PHE A 265 -5.17 5.78 12.72
C PHE A 265 -6.12 5.27 13.80
N GLU A 266 -6.92 6.16 14.41
CA GLU A 266 -7.87 5.81 15.46
C GLU A 266 -8.89 4.76 14.98
N TYR A 267 -9.39 4.89 13.76
CA TYR A 267 -10.28 3.90 13.14
C TYR A 267 -9.61 2.52 13.03
N LEU A 268 -8.42 2.42 12.44
CA LEU A 268 -7.73 1.14 12.26
C LEU A 268 -7.27 0.52 13.58
N HIS A 269 -6.81 1.34 14.52
CA HIS A 269 -6.37 0.88 15.84
C HIS A 269 -7.51 0.28 16.66
N ALA A 270 -8.73 0.79 16.48
CA ALA A 270 -9.93 0.26 17.10
C ALA A 270 -10.50 -0.97 16.38
N LEU A 271 -10.15 -1.19 15.11
CA LEU A 271 -10.74 -2.23 14.27
C LEU A 271 -10.28 -3.62 14.69
N GLU A 272 -11.25 -4.50 14.96
CA GLU A 272 -11.07 -5.93 15.25
C GLU A 272 -11.63 -6.78 14.10
N PHE A 273 -10.85 -7.77 13.61
CA PHE A 273 -11.23 -8.63 12.48
C PHE A 273 -10.82 -10.08 12.67
#